data_6c811b46eaa3f74ac1fe9eea67738680
#
_entry.id   6c811b46eaa3f74ac1fe9eea67738680
#
_cell.length_a   1.000
_cell.length_b   1.000
_cell.length_c   1.000
_cell.angle_alpha   90.00
_cell.angle_beta   90.00
_cell.angle_gamma   90.00
#
_symmetry.space_group_name_H-M   'P 1'
#
loop_
_entity.id
_entity.type
_entity.pdbx_description
1 polymer ?
#
loop_
_entity_poly.entity_id
_entity_poly.type
_entity_poly.pdbx_seq_one_letter_code
_entity_poly.pdbx_strand_id
1 'polypeptide(L)'
;MKLLPAAALLAALLPVLAPAAPTLTVTVANPLAAPRAAETITVPWTAVARALPGALLQHLEVRDAAGRVLAYQVTNVAPNARDPQNVGAGYGDLIFQHDFAAGEAAATFTVVRAEAVAPVFPARVFARFVPERYDDFAWENDKIAHRTYGPELAAPDTAHTGKEVATESGLDVWSKKVSYLIVDRWYNKGGSHYHKDEGEGMDMFDVGKSRGCGGTGIWDGRTLATSGNFATWRVLANGPIRAVFELTYPAWEAHGRRVAEVKHFTVDAGHNLDELESTFTDLDGRPDPLTVAIGLTKDSADHGQEGRSEYAAVPDDGSETVWE
;
A
#
# COMPACT_ATOMS: atom_id res chain seq x y z
N MET A 1 28.25 88.40 -3.95
CA MET A 1 28.34 87.03 -3.47
C MET A 1 26.92 86.42 -3.62
N LYS A 2 26.68 85.65 -4.67
CA LYS A 2 25.39 84.98 -4.92
C LYS A 2 25.47 83.53 -4.49
N LEU A 3 24.67 83.15 -3.53
CA LEU A 3 24.52 81.76 -3.09
C LEU A 3 23.60 81.01 -4.06
N LEU A 4 24.08 79.94 -4.65
CA LEU A 4 23.29 78.96 -5.44
C LEU A 4 22.62 77.94 -4.49
N PRO A 5 21.36 77.57 -4.72
CA PRO A 5 20.72 76.52 -3.92
C PRO A 5 21.18 75.10 -4.35
N ALA A 6 21.53 74.26 -3.38
CA ALA A 6 21.81 72.88 -3.61
C ALA A 6 20.49 72.08 -3.81
N ALA A 7 20.31 71.54 -5.00
CA ALA A 7 19.21 70.60 -5.28
C ALA A 7 19.54 69.25 -4.68
N ALA A 8 18.79 68.80 -3.68
CA ALA A 8 18.86 67.45 -3.14
C ALA A 8 18.12 66.44 -4.07
N LEU A 9 18.86 65.55 -4.69
CA LEU A 9 18.31 64.48 -5.52
C LEU A 9 17.80 63.38 -4.60
N LEU A 10 16.48 63.25 -4.46
CA LEU A 10 15.83 62.18 -3.71
C LEU A 10 15.76 60.96 -4.62
N ALA A 11 16.68 60.00 -4.46
CA ALA A 11 16.62 58.70 -5.16
C ALA A 11 15.53 57.84 -4.50
N ALA A 12 14.40 57.68 -5.17
CA ALA A 12 13.36 56.74 -4.77
C ALA A 12 13.86 55.29 -5.03
N LEU A 13 14.21 54.57 -3.99
CA LEU A 13 14.43 53.12 -4.04
C LEU A 13 13.08 52.41 -4.24
N LEU A 14 12.80 52.02 -5.48
CA LEU A 14 11.70 51.10 -5.78
C LEU A 14 12.03 49.72 -5.17
N PRO A 15 11.13 49.11 -4.41
CA PRO A 15 11.36 47.77 -3.92
C PRO A 15 11.44 46.81 -5.11
N VAL A 16 12.57 46.14 -5.29
CA VAL A 16 12.72 45.05 -6.20
C VAL A 16 11.90 43.91 -5.64
N LEU A 17 10.73 43.61 -6.23
CA LEU A 17 9.98 42.43 -5.92
C LEU A 17 10.86 41.22 -6.25
N ALA A 18 11.28 40.49 -5.21
CA ALA A 18 11.94 39.21 -5.40
C ALA A 18 10.98 38.25 -6.16
N PRO A 19 11.46 37.49 -7.14
CA PRO A 19 10.63 36.53 -7.82
C PRO A 19 10.04 35.55 -6.81
N ALA A 20 8.75 35.27 -6.93
CA ALA A 20 8.08 34.29 -6.06
C ALA A 20 8.82 32.94 -6.12
N ALA A 21 9.02 32.34 -4.96
CA ALA A 21 9.67 31.02 -4.91
C ALA A 21 8.88 30.01 -5.75
N PRO A 22 9.57 29.13 -6.50
CA PRO A 22 8.89 28.11 -7.29
C PRO A 22 7.96 27.25 -6.43
N THR A 23 6.76 26.99 -6.92
CA THR A 23 5.74 26.18 -6.25
C THR A 23 5.08 25.24 -7.24
N LEU A 24 4.61 24.08 -6.76
CA LEU A 24 3.73 23.19 -7.51
C LEU A 24 2.34 23.27 -6.89
N THR A 25 1.36 23.72 -7.65
CA THR A 25 -0.04 23.67 -7.24
C THR A 25 -0.66 22.36 -7.71
N VAL A 26 -1.29 21.63 -6.79
CA VAL A 26 -2.00 20.37 -7.05
C VAL A 26 -3.48 20.61 -6.75
N THR A 27 -4.34 20.48 -7.76
CA THR A 27 -5.79 20.55 -7.59
C THR A 27 -6.39 19.18 -7.85
N VAL A 28 -7.13 18.66 -6.88
CA VAL A 28 -7.77 17.35 -6.90
C VAL A 28 -9.27 17.53 -6.97
N ALA A 29 -9.89 16.97 -7.99
CA ALA A 29 -11.34 16.97 -8.11
C ALA A 29 -11.93 15.79 -7.32
N ASN A 30 -13.02 16.03 -6.60
CA ASN A 30 -13.84 15.00 -5.99
C ASN A 30 -15.16 14.91 -6.75
N PRO A 31 -15.36 13.88 -7.60
CA PRO A 31 -16.59 13.74 -8.36
C PRO A 31 -17.76 13.23 -7.50
N LEU A 32 -17.50 12.79 -6.28
CA LEU A 32 -18.51 12.25 -5.38
C LEU A 32 -19.02 13.33 -4.42
N ALA A 33 -20.32 13.35 -4.19
CA ALA A 33 -20.90 14.22 -3.17
C ALA A 33 -20.70 13.70 -1.73
N ALA A 34 -20.34 12.42 -1.59
CA ALA A 34 -20.09 11.78 -0.30
C ALA A 34 -18.75 12.23 0.30
N PRO A 35 -18.60 12.20 1.63
CA PRO A 35 -17.32 12.42 2.26
C PRO A 35 -16.38 11.24 1.96
N ARG A 36 -15.09 11.53 1.79
CA ARG A 36 -14.05 10.53 1.53
C ARG A 36 -12.89 10.79 2.47
N ALA A 37 -12.78 9.96 3.50
CA ALA A 37 -11.71 10.07 4.47
C ALA A 37 -10.40 9.47 3.94
N ALA A 38 -9.29 10.05 4.34
CA ALA A 38 -7.93 9.59 4.06
C ALA A 38 -7.62 9.35 2.57
N GLU A 39 -8.25 10.09 1.68
CA GLU A 39 -8.00 9.95 0.24
C GLU A 39 -6.54 10.19 -0.08
N THR A 40 -5.87 9.21 -0.65
CA THR A 40 -4.46 9.31 -1.01
C THR A 40 -4.30 10.00 -2.36
N ILE A 41 -3.65 11.15 -2.35
CA ILE A 41 -3.35 11.95 -3.52
C ILE A 41 -1.96 11.61 -3.99
N THR A 42 -1.85 11.22 -5.26
CA THR A 42 -0.59 10.80 -5.90
C THR A 42 -0.14 11.86 -6.90
N VAL A 43 1.09 12.33 -6.75
CA VAL A 43 1.72 13.31 -7.64
C VAL A 43 3.00 12.70 -8.19
N PRO A 44 3.10 12.42 -9.51
CA PRO A 44 4.31 11.88 -10.09
C PRO A 44 5.53 12.75 -9.76
N TRP A 45 6.63 12.13 -9.32
CA TRP A 45 7.85 12.87 -8.98
C TRP A 45 8.37 13.71 -10.16
N THR A 46 8.15 13.28 -11.38
CA THR A 46 8.50 14.04 -12.57
C THR A 46 7.80 15.41 -12.63
N ALA A 47 6.58 15.53 -12.11
CA ALA A 47 5.88 16.81 -11.99
C ALA A 47 6.51 17.69 -10.89
N VAL A 48 6.87 17.07 -9.75
CA VAL A 48 7.59 17.76 -8.66
C VAL A 48 8.94 18.27 -9.15
N ALA A 49 9.75 17.42 -9.78
CA ALA A 49 11.07 17.77 -10.28
C ALA A 49 11.02 18.87 -11.37
N ARG A 50 9.97 18.88 -12.18
CA ARG A 50 9.78 19.93 -13.21
C ARG A 50 9.46 21.27 -12.58
N ALA A 51 8.55 21.30 -11.59
CA ALA A 51 8.14 22.54 -10.94
C ALA A 51 9.17 23.05 -9.93
N LEU A 52 9.90 22.15 -9.29
CA LEU A 52 10.88 22.40 -8.25
C LEU A 52 12.24 21.76 -8.60
N PRO A 53 12.95 22.23 -9.64
CA PRO A 53 14.19 21.60 -10.11
C PRO A 53 15.23 21.46 -9.00
N GLY A 54 15.76 20.24 -8.79
CA GLY A 54 16.71 19.93 -7.71
C GLY A 54 16.11 19.88 -6.31
N ALA A 55 14.78 19.70 -6.20
CA ALA A 55 14.15 19.45 -4.91
C ALA A 55 14.65 18.12 -4.32
N LEU A 56 14.95 18.14 -3.04
CA LEU A 56 15.30 16.97 -2.25
C LEU A 56 14.08 16.55 -1.42
N LEU A 57 13.80 15.26 -1.34
CA LEU A 57 12.60 14.76 -0.68
C LEU A 57 12.48 15.21 0.80
N GLN A 58 13.62 15.36 1.49
CA GLN A 58 13.63 15.81 2.88
C GLN A 58 13.50 17.33 3.05
N HIS A 59 13.49 18.10 1.96
CA HIS A 59 13.35 19.54 1.92
C HIS A 59 12.11 19.98 1.14
N LEU A 60 11.01 19.27 1.36
CA LEU A 60 9.68 19.60 0.83
C LEU A 60 8.70 19.88 1.95
N GLU A 61 7.72 20.67 1.63
CA GLU A 61 6.47 20.77 2.38
C GLU A 61 5.31 20.66 1.42
N VAL A 62 4.31 19.87 1.83
CA VAL A 62 2.98 19.83 1.21
C VAL A 62 2.06 20.63 2.12
N ARG A 63 1.37 21.61 1.57
CA ARG A 63 0.48 22.51 2.32
C ARG A 63 -0.93 22.45 1.76
N ASP A 64 -1.91 22.46 2.64
CA ASP A 64 -3.31 22.64 2.25
C ASP A 64 -3.62 24.11 1.94
N ALA A 65 -4.88 24.39 1.56
CA ALA A 65 -5.34 25.75 1.25
C ALA A 65 -5.27 26.73 2.45
N ALA A 66 -5.25 26.21 3.69
CA ALA A 66 -5.06 27.00 4.90
C ALA A 66 -3.58 27.21 5.27
N GLY A 67 -2.65 26.66 4.48
CA GLY A 67 -1.21 26.73 4.72
C GLY A 67 -0.69 25.73 5.77
N ARG A 68 -1.52 24.79 6.22
CA ARG A 68 -1.09 23.73 7.16
C ARG A 68 -0.21 22.74 6.44
N VAL A 69 0.91 22.37 7.06
CA VAL A 69 1.81 21.34 6.53
C VAL A 69 1.20 19.97 6.75
N LEU A 70 1.12 19.19 5.69
CA LEU A 70 0.60 17.82 5.68
C LEU A 70 1.75 16.81 5.76
N ALA A 71 1.48 15.65 6.35
CA ALA A 71 2.35 14.50 6.21
C ALA A 71 2.39 14.06 4.75
N TYR A 72 3.57 13.71 4.28
CA TYR A 72 3.78 13.19 2.93
C TYR A 72 4.76 12.02 2.94
N GLN A 73 4.75 11.28 1.85
CA GLN A 73 5.69 10.21 1.58
C GLN A 73 6.13 10.29 0.14
N VAL A 74 7.39 9.97 -0.12
CA VAL A 74 7.87 9.74 -1.49
C VAL A 74 8.10 8.24 -1.65
N THR A 75 7.43 7.65 -2.62
CA THR A 75 7.53 6.22 -2.91
C THR A 75 8.56 5.97 -4.00
N ASN A 76 9.22 4.83 -3.91
CA ASN A 76 10.06 4.31 -4.97
C ASN A 76 9.51 2.95 -5.39
N VAL A 77 8.47 2.97 -6.22
CA VAL A 77 7.70 1.79 -6.60
C VAL A 77 8.32 0.99 -7.75
N ALA A 78 9.29 1.56 -8.46
CA ALA A 78 10.02 0.83 -9.49
C ALA A 78 11.46 0.63 -9.05
N PRO A 79 11.99 -0.62 -9.11
CA PRO A 79 13.40 -0.83 -8.91
C PRO A 79 14.14 -0.04 -10.00
N ASN A 80 14.90 0.95 -9.60
CA ASN A 80 15.75 1.65 -10.56
C ASN A 80 16.83 0.72 -11.04
N ALA A 81 16.63 0.20 -12.20
CA ALA A 81 17.65 -0.55 -12.88
C ALA A 81 18.89 0.31 -13.18
N ARG A 82 18.76 1.64 -13.20
CA ARG A 82 19.86 2.57 -13.48
C ARG A 82 19.64 3.92 -12.81
N ASP A 83 20.55 4.30 -11.99
CA ASP A 83 20.79 5.66 -11.55
C ASP A 83 22.10 6.16 -12.19
N PRO A 84 22.08 6.64 -13.43
CA PRO A 84 23.28 6.98 -14.16
C PRO A 84 24.04 8.18 -13.55
N GLN A 85 23.39 8.91 -12.68
CA GLN A 85 23.99 10.05 -11.99
C GLN A 85 24.38 9.74 -10.54
N ASN A 86 24.06 8.54 -10.06
CA ASN A 86 24.30 8.09 -8.68
C ASN A 86 23.83 9.12 -7.62
N VAL A 87 22.69 9.74 -7.89
CA VAL A 87 22.08 10.76 -7.02
C VAL A 87 21.00 10.19 -6.10
N GLY A 88 20.87 8.89 -6.07
CA GLY A 88 19.88 8.16 -5.31
C GLY A 88 18.81 7.50 -6.19
N ALA A 89 17.87 6.87 -5.54
CA ALA A 89 16.80 6.14 -6.19
C ALA A 89 15.95 7.07 -7.08
N GLY A 90 15.47 6.57 -8.23
CA GLY A 90 14.41 7.24 -8.98
C GLY A 90 13.14 7.21 -8.15
N TYR A 91 12.71 8.36 -7.74
CA TYR A 91 11.46 8.49 -7.01
C TYR A 91 10.29 8.22 -7.96
N GLY A 92 9.30 7.45 -7.47
CA GLY A 92 8.06 7.22 -8.17
C GLY A 92 7.12 8.40 -7.98
N ASP A 93 6.55 8.52 -6.79
CA ASP A 93 5.49 9.47 -6.50
C ASP A 93 5.69 10.17 -5.17
N LEU A 94 5.27 11.42 -5.12
CA LEU A 94 4.95 12.15 -3.89
C LEU A 94 3.49 11.87 -3.56
N ILE A 95 3.22 11.33 -2.38
CA ILE A 95 1.87 11.06 -1.91
C ILE A 95 1.58 11.79 -0.60
N PHE A 96 0.33 12.19 -0.42
CA PHE A 96 -0.21 12.77 0.80
C PHE A 96 -1.71 12.50 0.88
N GLN A 97 -2.35 12.76 2.02
CA GLN A 97 -3.76 12.43 2.21
C GLN A 97 -4.61 13.67 2.51
N HIS A 98 -5.88 13.59 2.12
CA HIS A 98 -6.90 14.60 2.40
C HIS A 98 -8.24 13.94 2.73
N ASP A 99 -8.95 14.54 3.69
CA ASP A 99 -10.31 14.16 4.03
C ASP A 99 -11.27 15.08 3.27
N PHE A 100 -11.88 14.60 2.20
CA PHE A 100 -12.92 15.35 1.50
C PHE A 100 -14.20 15.38 2.35
N ALA A 101 -14.69 16.57 2.62
CA ALA A 101 -15.99 16.76 3.26
C ALA A 101 -17.13 16.45 2.28
N ALA A 102 -18.32 16.19 2.81
CA ALA A 102 -19.52 16.04 1.99
C ALA A 102 -19.75 17.31 1.14
N GLY A 103 -19.88 17.15 -0.17
CA GLY A 103 -20.08 18.25 -1.11
C GLY A 103 -18.82 19.06 -1.46
N GLU A 104 -17.65 18.73 -0.94
CA GLU A 104 -16.39 19.33 -1.35
C GLU A 104 -16.00 18.80 -2.72
N ALA A 105 -16.22 19.60 -3.76
CA ALA A 105 -16.01 19.21 -5.15
C ALA A 105 -14.53 19.18 -5.56
N ALA A 106 -13.67 19.92 -4.90
CA ALA A 106 -12.23 19.97 -5.17
C ALA A 106 -11.45 20.50 -3.97
N ALA A 107 -10.20 20.07 -3.85
CA ALA A 107 -9.24 20.60 -2.89
C ALA A 107 -7.95 21.03 -3.62
N THR A 108 -7.27 22.06 -3.10
CA THR A 108 -6.03 22.59 -3.68
C THR A 108 -4.93 22.56 -2.65
N PHE A 109 -3.77 22.08 -3.09
CA PHE A 109 -2.56 21.93 -2.29
C PHE A 109 -1.39 22.63 -2.97
N THR A 110 -0.37 22.94 -2.18
CA THR A 110 0.86 23.56 -2.68
C THR A 110 2.05 22.75 -2.19
N VAL A 111 2.90 22.32 -3.12
CA VAL A 111 4.20 21.72 -2.80
C VAL A 111 5.27 22.77 -2.98
N VAL A 112 6.09 22.97 -1.95
CA VAL A 112 7.16 23.98 -1.94
C VAL A 112 8.46 23.35 -1.44
N ARG A 113 9.58 24.01 -1.78
CA ARG A 113 10.84 23.72 -1.10
C ARG A 113 10.82 24.30 0.30
N ALA A 114 11.32 23.54 1.26
CA ALA A 114 11.54 23.98 2.62
C ALA A 114 13.04 24.17 2.88
N GLU A 115 13.40 25.18 3.65
CA GLU A 115 14.79 25.35 4.14
C GLU A 115 15.10 24.32 5.22
N ALA A 116 14.13 24.06 6.11
CA ALA A 116 14.24 23.05 7.15
C ALA A 116 14.02 21.63 6.58
N VAL A 117 14.64 20.66 7.21
CA VAL A 117 14.37 19.23 6.96
C VAL A 117 12.95 18.92 7.44
N ALA A 118 12.20 18.18 6.63
CA ALA A 118 10.86 17.73 7.00
C ALA A 118 10.88 16.92 8.32
N PRO A 119 9.86 17.05 9.16
CA PRO A 119 9.74 16.26 10.37
C PRO A 119 9.59 14.77 10.01
N VAL A 120 9.96 13.90 10.95
CA VAL A 120 9.65 12.49 10.84
C VAL A 120 8.15 12.32 11.07
N PHE A 121 7.44 11.86 10.06
CA PHE A 121 6.02 11.54 10.19
C PHE A 121 5.86 10.14 10.80
N PRO A 122 4.97 9.97 11.78
CA PRO A 122 4.69 8.65 12.37
C PRO A 122 4.20 7.67 11.30
N ALA A 123 4.74 6.46 11.32
CA ALA A 123 4.28 5.39 10.44
C ALA A 123 2.84 4.98 10.82
N ARG A 124 1.96 4.95 9.84
CA ARG A 124 0.57 4.49 9.97
C ARG A 124 0.31 3.21 9.17
N VAL A 125 1.28 2.79 8.38
CA VAL A 125 1.27 1.53 7.62
C VAL A 125 2.60 0.82 7.76
N PHE A 126 2.57 -0.49 7.64
CA PHE A 126 3.75 -1.32 7.82
C PHE A 126 3.57 -2.66 7.12
N ALA A 127 4.64 -3.20 6.54
CA ALA A 127 4.67 -4.53 5.95
C ALA A 127 6.03 -5.16 6.18
N ARG A 128 6.07 -6.42 6.58
CA ARG A 128 7.31 -7.16 6.77
C ARG A 128 7.17 -8.66 6.63
N PHE A 129 8.30 -9.30 6.36
CA PHE A 129 8.50 -10.73 6.54
C PHE A 129 8.62 -11.08 8.02
N VAL A 130 8.07 -12.24 8.43
CA VAL A 130 7.92 -12.67 9.83
C VAL A 130 8.57 -14.06 10.02
N PRO A 131 9.91 -14.13 10.09
CA PRO A 131 10.60 -15.41 10.23
C PRO A 131 10.28 -16.12 11.55
N GLU A 132 9.91 -15.38 12.58
CA GLU A 132 9.54 -15.92 13.89
C GLU A 132 8.20 -16.66 13.89
N ARG A 133 7.40 -16.57 12.82
CA ARG A 133 6.14 -17.29 12.63
C ARG A 133 6.11 -18.00 11.27
N TYR A 134 6.94 -19.00 11.12
CA TYR A 134 7.01 -19.89 9.94
C TYR A 134 7.13 -19.14 8.60
N ASP A 135 7.91 -18.06 8.61
CA ASP A 135 8.18 -17.24 7.43
C ASP A 135 6.94 -16.53 6.84
N ASP A 136 5.95 -16.23 7.66
CA ASP A 136 4.78 -15.49 7.23
C ASP A 136 5.15 -14.11 6.67
N PHE A 137 4.23 -13.49 5.95
CA PHE A 137 4.30 -12.09 5.59
C PHE A 137 3.09 -11.36 6.17
N ALA A 138 3.33 -10.31 6.94
CA ALA A 138 2.28 -9.56 7.61
C ALA A 138 2.35 -8.07 7.23
N TRP A 139 1.17 -7.46 7.15
CA TRP A 139 1.05 -6.03 6.89
C TRP A 139 -0.14 -5.44 7.65
N GLU A 140 -0.07 -4.15 7.87
CA GLU A 140 -1.13 -3.44 8.58
C GLU A 140 -1.16 -1.97 8.24
N ASN A 141 -2.29 -1.37 8.52
CA ASN A 141 -2.42 0.07 8.64
C ASN A 141 -3.09 0.43 9.98
N ASP A 142 -3.48 1.70 10.15
CA ASP A 142 -4.14 2.17 11.37
C ASP A 142 -5.61 1.71 11.51
N LYS A 143 -6.11 0.83 10.64
CA LYS A 143 -7.47 0.28 10.67
C LYS A 143 -7.50 -1.23 10.84
N ILE A 144 -6.64 -1.94 10.13
CA ILE A 144 -6.71 -3.39 9.96
C ILE A 144 -5.31 -3.96 9.82
N ALA A 145 -5.14 -5.24 10.12
CA ALA A 145 -3.92 -5.99 9.84
C ALA A 145 -4.23 -7.28 9.09
N HIS A 146 -3.25 -7.77 8.39
CA HIS A 146 -3.34 -8.94 7.52
C HIS A 146 -2.09 -9.80 7.64
N ARG A 147 -2.24 -11.05 7.23
CA ARG A 147 -1.17 -12.01 7.12
C ARG A 147 -1.41 -12.93 5.93
N THR A 148 -0.32 -13.45 5.35
CA THR A 148 -0.34 -14.63 4.50
C THR A 148 0.78 -15.57 4.90
N TYR A 149 0.61 -16.84 4.59
CA TYR A 149 1.41 -17.92 5.17
C TYR A 149 2.70 -18.17 4.40
N GLY A 150 3.77 -18.32 5.17
CA GLY A 150 5.12 -18.43 4.64
C GLY A 150 5.54 -19.85 4.23
N PRO A 151 6.67 -19.94 3.53
CA PRO A 151 7.17 -21.22 3.03
C PRO A 151 7.53 -22.22 4.13
N GLU A 152 7.96 -21.74 5.31
CA GLU A 152 8.30 -22.63 6.42
C GLU A 152 7.07 -23.34 7.00
N LEU A 153 5.86 -22.75 6.92
CA LEU A 153 4.63 -23.42 7.33
C LEU A 153 4.36 -24.66 6.45
N ALA A 154 4.62 -24.58 5.14
CA ALA A 154 4.45 -25.71 4.24
C ALA A 154 5.59 -26.74 4.30
N ALA A 155 6.72 -26.40 4.91
CA ALA A 155 7.85 -27.29 5.03
C ALA A 155 7.54 -28.47 5.98
N PRO A 156 7.98 -29.72 5.68
CA PRO A 156 7.76 -30.87 6.55
C PRO A 156 8.35 -30.67 7.96
N ASP A 157 7.64 -31.08 9.00
CA ASP A 157 8.15 -31.10 10.37
C ASP A 157 9.12 -32.27 10.58
N THR A 158 10.32 -32.16 10.02
CA THR A 158 11.36 -33.19 10.10
C THR A 158 11.94 -33.34 11.50
N ALA A 159 11.80 -32.35 12.35
CA ALA A 159 12.27 -32.37 13.74
C ALA A 159 11.22 -32.88 14.71
N HIS A 160 10.03 -33.23 14.23
CA HIS A 160 8.91 -33.74 15.05
C HIS A 160 8.56 -32.81 16.22
N THR A 161 8.54 -31.53 15.99
CA THR A 161 8.24 -30.47 16.98
C THR A 161 6.76 -30.35 17.27
N GLY A 162 5.91 -30.98 16.46
CA GLY A 162 4.46 -30.79 16.45
C GLY A 162 4.03 -29.51 15.70
N LYS A 163 4.93 -28.98 14.85
CA LYS A 163 4.63 -27.86 13.98
C LYS A 163 3.47 -28.23 13.05
N GLU A 164 2.50 -27.37 12.96
CA GLU A 164 1.49 -27.43 11.91
C GLU A 164 2.17 -27.39 10.53
N VAL A 165 1.71 -28.23 9.62
CA VAL A 165 2.17 -28.25 8.22
C VAL A 165 0.97 -27.94 7.34
N ALA A 166 0.96 -26.75 6.75
CA ALA A 166 -0.15 -26.31 5.94
C ALA A 166 0.33 -25.62 4.66
N THR A 167 -0.40 -25.88 3.56
CA THR A 167 -0.22 -25.20 2.28
C THR A 167 -1.41 -24.31 2.05
N GLU A 168 -1.22 -23.02 2.28
CA GLU A 168 -2.26 -22.02 2.27
C GLU A 168 -1.77 -20.75 1.58
N SER A 169 -2.55 -20.25 0.62
CA SER A 169 -2.28 -18.98 -0.06
C SER A 169 -3.45 -17.99 0.05
N GLY A 170 -4.33 -18.23 1.00
CA GLY A 170 -5.38 -17.30 1.39
C GLY A 170 -4.80 -16.12 2.17
N LEU A 171 -5.60 -15.06 2.27
CA LEU A 171 -5.24 -13.85 3.00
C LEU A 171 -6.01 -13.79 4.32
N ASP A 172 -5.27 -13.71 5.40
CA ASP A 172 -5.79 -13.58 6.76
C ASP A 172 -6.10 -12.12 7.11
N VAL A 173 -7.04 -11.90 8.03
CA VAL A 173 -7.44 -10.57 8.48
C VAL A 173 -7.55 -10.51 9.99
N TRP A 174 -6.91 -9.50 10.59
CA TRP A 174 -6.92 -9.25 12.03
C TRP A 174 -7.69 -7.99 12.36
N SER A 175 -8.68 -8.12 13.21
CA SER A 175 -9.51 -6.98 13.65
C SER A 175 -8.79 -6.15 14.71
N LYS A 176 -8.61 -4.86 14.45
CA LYS A 176 -7.97 -3.90 15.36
C LYS A 176 -9.02 -3.03 16.05
N LYS A 177 -8.80 -2.75 17.34
CA LYS A 177 -9.53 -1.74 18.11
C LYS A 177 -8.72 -0.47 18.34
N VAL A 178 -7.48 -0.45 17.86
CA VAL A 178 -6.48 0.60 18.07
C VAL A 178 -5.92 1.07 16.74
N SER A 179 -5.49 2.32 16.69
CA SER A 179 -4.94 2.92 15.46
C SER A 179 -3.41 2.84 15.35
N TYR A 180 -2.71 2.44 16.39
CA TYR A 180 -1.27 2.21 16.31
C TYR A 180 -0.96 0.82 15.74
N LEU A 181 0.28 0.63 15.28
CA LEU A 181 0.73 -0.61 14.66
C LEU A 181 0.86 -1.73 15.71
N ILE A 182 0.35 -2.93 15.39
CA ILE A 182 0.22 -4.04 16.35
C ILE A 182 0.97 -5.32 15.93
N VAL A 183 1.34 -5.48 14.67
CA VAL A 183 1.93 -6.75 14.18
C VAL A 183 3.11 -7.19 15.04
N ASP A 184 4.11 -6.32 15.24
CA ASP A 184 5.26 -6.66 16.08
C ASP A 184 4.86 -6.90 17.54
N ARG A 185 3.93 -6.10 18.05
CA ARG A 185 3.46 -6.22 19.45
C ARG A 185 2.80 -7.56 19.70
N TRP A 186 1.94 -7.99 18.77
CA TRP A 186 1.19 -9.22 18.93
C TRP A 186 2.07 -10.45 18.75
N TYR A 187 2.92 -10.46 17.75
CA TYR A 187 3.88 -11.56 17.58
C TYR A 187 4.88 -11.66 18.73
N ASN A 188 5.36 -10.54 19.27
CA ASN A 188 6.30 -10.53 20.40
C ASN A 188 5.71 -11.05 21.72
N LYS A 189 4.38 -11.11 21.86
CA LYS A 189 3.76 -11.77 23.01
C LYS A 189 3.94 -13.29 22.97
N GLY A 190 4.28 -13.84 21.82
CA GLY A 190 4.50 -15.27 21.60
C GLY A 190 3.23 -16.12 21.65
N GLY A 191 3.37 -17.37 21.24
CA GLY A 191 2.27 -18.33 21.27
C GLY A 191 1.04 -17.87 20.48
N SER A 192 -0.13 -18.13 21.00
CA SER A 192 -1.42 -17.80 20.39
C SER A 192 -2.08 -16.56 21.01
N HIS A 193 -1.30 -15.63 21.56
CA HIS A 193 -1.86 -14.43 22.21
C HIS A 193 -2.66 -13.54 21.26
N TYR A 194 -2.28 -13.47 19.99
CA TYR A 194 -3.01 -12.69 18.99
C TYR A 194 -4.41 -13.22 18.67
N HIS A 195 -4.74 -14.45 19.09
CA HIS A 195 -6.11 -15.00 19.03
C HIS A 195 -6.99 -14.61 20.25
N LYS A 196 -6.50 -13.73 21.13
CA LYS A 196 -7.26 -13.26 22.30
C LYS A 196 -7.34 -11.75 22.29
N ASP A 197 -8.54 -11.23 22.48
CA ASP A 197 -8.72 -9.79 22.63
C ASP A 197 -8.25 -9.34 24.03
N GLU A 198 -7.09 -8.74 24.06
CA GLU A 198 -6.49 -8.13 25.26
C GLU A 198 -6.71 -6.60 25.29
N GLY A 199 -7.71 -6.09 24.57
CA GLY A 199 -8.07 -4.68 24.49
C GLY A 199 -7.59 -3.98 23.21
N GLU A 200 -6.74 -4.65 22.40
CA GLU A 200 -6.20 -4.09 21.15
C GLU A 200 -6.90 -4.64 19.89
N GLY A 201 -7.74 -5.65 20.04
CA GLY A 201 -8.34 -6.46 18.98
C GLY A 201 -7.78 -7.87 18.99
N MET A 202 -8.02 -8.63 17.94
CA MET A 202 -7.53 -10.01 17.83
C MET A 202 -7.58 -10.51 16.39
N ASP A 203 -6.86 -11.59 16.13
CA ASP A 203 -7.06 -12.50 15.02
C ASP A 203 -8.20 -13.47 15.39
N MET A 204 -9.35 -13.27 14.77
CA MET A 204 -10.55 -14.10 14.97
C MET A 204 -10.96 -14.81 13.69
N PHE A 205 -10.20 -14.64 12.63
CA PHE A 205 -10.52 -15.13 11.30
C PHE A 205 -9.72 -16.39 11.02
N ASP A 206 -10.38 -17.44 10.53
CA ASP A 206 -9.71 -18.68 10.14
C ASP A 206 -9.74 -18.83 8.62
N VAL A 207 -8.58 -18.77 8.00
CA VAL A 207 -8.42 -18.94 6.56
C VAL A 207 -8.63 -20.40 6.16
N GLY A 208 -7.99 -21.33 6.84
CA GLY A 208 -8.02 -22.76 6.53
C GLY A 208 -7.75 -23.02 5.04
N LYS A 209 -8.60 -23.80 4.40
CA LYS A 209 -8.55 -24.06 2.95
C LYS A 209 -9.27 -23.04 2.09
N SER A 210 -9.81 -21.99 2.71
CA SER A 210 -10.50 -20.91 2.01
C SER A 210 -9.53 -19.97 1.31
N ARG A 211 -10.04 -18.94 0.67
CA ARG A 211 -9.22 -17.88 0.08
C ARG A 211 -9.03 -16.68 1.02
N GLY A 212 -9.58 -16.77 2.23
CA GLY A 212 -9.51 -15.66 3.17
C GLY A 212 -10.24 -14.44 2.65
N CYS A 213 -9.62 -13.28 2.78
CA CYS A 213 -10.18 -12.01 2.33
C CYS A 213 -9.54 -11.53 1.01
N GLY A 214 -9.75 -12.28 -0.09
CA GLY A 214 -9.31 -11.88 -1.42
C GLY A 214 -8.20 -12.73 -2.04
N GLY A 215 -7.93 -13.92 -1.53
CA GLY A 215 -7.00 -14.85 -2.17
C GLY A 215 -7.49 -15.31 -3.55
N THR A 216 -6.56 -15.53 -4.45
CA THR A 216 -6.81 -15.83 -5.86
C THR A 216 -6.61 -17.31 -6.20
N GLY A 217 -7.02 -17.71 -7.41
CA GLY A 217 -6.77 -19.01 -8.00
C GLY A 217 -7.23 -19.08 -9.45
N ILE A 218 -7.00 -20.22 -10.08
CA ILE A 218 -7.44 -20.50 -11.47
C ILE A 218 -8.68 -21.37 -11.46
N TRP A 219 -9.72 -20.91 -12.13
CA TRP A 219 -11.03 -21.55 -12.17
C TRP A 219 -11.26 -22.28 -13.50
N ASP A 220 -11.70 -23.52 -13.45
CA ASP A 220 -12.02 -24.33 -14.64
C ASP A 220 -13.52 -24.43 -14.95
N GLY A 221 -14.36 -23.68 -14.25
CA GLY A 221 -15.82 -23.79 -14.31
C GLY A 221 -16.43 -24.69 -13.25
N ARG A 222 -15.61 -25.44 -12.47
CA ARG A 222 -16.07 -26.39 -11.46
C ARG A 222 -15.25 -26.33 -10.16
N THR A 223 -13.94 -26.19 -10.27
CA THR A 223 -13.01 -26.23 -9.14
C THR A 223 -11.98 -25.13 -9.26
N LEU A 224 -11.51 -24.68 -8.11
CA LEU A 224 -10.45 -23.69 -8.01
C LEU A 224 -9.11 -24.37 -7.75
N ALA A 225 -8.15 -24.19 -8.65
CA ALA A 225 -6.75 -24.53 -8.40
C ALA A 225 -6.05 -23.34 -7.77
N THR A 226 -5.36 -23.56 -6.65
CA THR A 226 -4.68 -22.53 -5.87
C THR A 226 -3.19 -22.77 -5.81
N SER A 227 -2.41 -21.69 -5.67
CA SER A 227 -0.98 -21.79 -5.38
C SER A 227 -0.72 -22.38 -4.00
N GLY A 228 0.50 -22.82 -3.77
CA GLY A 228 1.04 -22.99 -2.42
C GLY A 228 1.38 -21.65 -1.76
N ASN A 229 2.12 -21.72 -0.64
CA ASN A 229 2.62 -20.54 0.06
C ASN A 229 3.60 -19.76 -0.84
N PHE A 230 3.74 -18.44 -0.63
CA PHE A 230 4.69 -17.65 -1.39
C PHE A 230 6.14 -18.15 -1.16
N ALA A 231 7.03 -17.90 -2.10
CA ALA A 231 8.43 -18.32 -2.01
C ALA A 231 9.37 -17.15 -1.73
N THR A 232 9.10 -16.00 -2.32
CA THR A 232 9.94 -14.81 -2.15
C THR A 232 9.09 -13.57 -1.99
N TRP A 233 9.68 -12.56 -1.38
CA TRP A 233 9.01 -11.31 -1.09
C TRP A 233 9.93 -10.12 -1.37
N ARG A 234 9.35 -8.96 -1.56
CA ARG A 234 10.07 -7.68 -1.71
C ARG A 234 9.23 -6.53 -1.19
N VAL A 235 9.74 -5.78 -0.21
CA VAL A 235 9.11 -4.52 0.22
C VAL A 235 9.66 -3.40 -0.66
N LEU A 236 8.78 -2.68 -1.34
CA LEU A 236 9.10 -1.59 -2.25
C LEU A 236 8.95 -0.22 -1.58
N ALA A 237 7.98 -0.09 -0.67
CA ALA A 237 7.78 1.09 0.14
C ALA A 237 7.21 0.69 1.50
N ASN A 238 7.65 1.41 2.53
CA ASN A 238 7.14 1.29 3.89
C ASN A 238 7.21 2.68 4.51
N GLY A 239 6.10 3.27 4.83
CA GLY A 239 6.12 4.67 5.22
C GLY A 239 4.88 5.14 5.97
N PRO A 240 4.77 6.46 6.22
CA PRO A 240 3.70 6.98 7.05
C PRO A 240 2.32 6.84 6.42
N ILE A 241 2.24 6.72 5.08
CA ILE A 241 0.97 6.76 4.34
C ILE A 241 0.72 5.44 3.61
N ARG A 242 1.74 4.88 2.94
CA ARG A 242 1.59 3.73 2.05
C ARG A 242 2.69 2.71 2.27
N ALA A 243 2.32 1.43 2.35
CA ALA A 243 3.22 0.31 2.13
C ALA A 243 2.94 -0.31 0.76
N VAL A 244 4.01 -0.72 0.07
CA VAL A 244 3.94 -1.43 -1.22
C VAL A 244 4.89 -2.62 -1.14
N PHE A 245 4.40 -3.80 -1.49
CA PHE A 245 5.22 -5.00 -1.48
C PHE A 245 4.75 -6.01 -2.52
N GLU A 246 5.62 -6.96 -2.82
CA GLU A 246 5.34 -8.05 -3.74
C GLU A 246 5.61 -9.39 -3.08
N LEU A 247 4.77 -10.36 -3.39
CA LEU A 247 4.93 -11.77 -3.04
C LEU A 247 4.95 -12.59 -4.33
N THR A 248 5.96 -13.45 -4.48
CA THR A 248 6.09 -14.32 -5.65
C THR A 248 5.74 -15.75 -5.24
N TYR A 249 4.82 -16.34 -5.97
CA TYR A 249 4.40 -17.73 -5.80
C TYR A 249 5.09 -18.60 -6.83
N PRO A 250 5.73 -19.71 -6.42
CA PRO A 250 6.37 -20.61 -7.38
C PRO A 250 5.32 -21.25 -8.28
N ALA A 251 5.77 -21.81 -9.39
CA ALA A 251 4.87 -22.46 -10.32
C ALA A 251 4.10 -23.61 -9.68
N TRP A 252 2.81 -23.65 -9.91
CA TRP A 252 1.92 -24.75 -9.49
C TRP A 252 1.10 -25.30 -10.65
N GLU A 253 0.50 -26.46 -10.43
CA GLU A 253 -0.38 -27.11 -11.38
C GLU A 253 -1.81 -26.56 -11.26
N ALA A 254 -2.36 -26.05 -12.34
CA ALA A 254 -3.71 -25.52 -12.44
C ALA A 254 -4.43 -26.12 -13.65
N HIS A 255 -5.22 -27.17 -13.41
CA HIS A 255 -6.03 -27.85 -14.45
C HIS A 255 -5.23 -28.25 -15.70
N GLY A 256 -4.08 -28.90 -15.51
CA GLY A 256 -3.20 -29.34 -16.60
C GLY A 256 -2.37 -28.21 -17.22
N ARG A 257 -2.21 -27.07 -16.53
CA ARG A 257 -1.36 -25.94 -16.91
C ARG A 257 -0.41 -25.61 -15.76
N ARG A 258 0.82 -25.26 -16.08
CA ARG A 258 1.76 -24.73 -15.10
C ARG A 258 1.64 -23.22 -15.05
N VAL A 259 1.28 -22.71 -13.87
CA VAL A 259 1.01 -21.28 -13.66
C VAL A 259 1.94 -20.74 -12.57
N ALA A 260 2.43 -19.53 -12.73
CA ALA A 260 3.12 -18.77 -11.69
C ALA A 260 2.36 -17.46 -11.43
N GLU A 261 2.54 -16.90 -10.24
CA GLU A 261 1.85 -15.67 -9.83
C GLU A 261 2.80 -14.73 -9.11
N VAL A 262 2.64 -13.44 -9.35
CA VAL A 262 3.19 -12.36 -8.52
C VAL A 262 2.03 -11.50 -8.06
N LYS A 263 1.91 -11.34 -6.74
CA LYS A 263 0.95 -10.42 -6.11
C LYS A 263 1.66 -9.13 -5.74
N HIS A 264 1.12 -8.01 -6.17
CA HIS A 264 1.55 -6.67 -5.81
C HIS A 264 0.48 -6.03 -4.92
N PHE A 265 0.88 -5.60 -3.73
CA PHE A 265 -0.01 -5.02 -2.73
C PHE A 265 0.28 -3.55 -2.56
N THR A 266 -0.78 -2.76 -2.50
CA THR A 266 -0.77 -1.36 -2.09
C THR A 266 -1.68 -1.19 -0.88
N VAL A 267 -1.09 -0.77 0.24
CA VAL A 267 -1.77 -0.63 1.54
C VAL A 267 -1.69 0.81 1.99
N ASP A 268 -2.83 1.48 2.11
CA ASP A 268 -2.91 2.89 2.49
C ASP A 268 -3.41 3.07 3.93
N ALA A 269 -2.86 4.06 4.62
CA ALA A 269 -3.35 4.49 5.91
C ALA A 269 -4.80 4.98 5.83
N GLY A 270 -5.61 4.67 6.83
CA GLY A 270 -6.99 5.14 6.94
C GLY A 270 -8.02 4.31 6.19
N HIS A 271 -7.62 3.29 5.44
CA HIS A 271 -8.49 2.42 4.64
C HIS A 271 -8.71 1.05 5.31
N ASN A 272 -9.87 0.43 5.05
CA ASN A 272 -10.15 -0.95 5.47
C ASN A 272 -9.88 -1.96 4.35
N LEU A 273 -9.65 -1.49 3.13
CA LEU A 273 -9.39 -2.30 1.95
C LEU A 273 -8.00 -2.00 1.43
N ASP A 274 -7.33 -3.03 0.97
CA ASP A 274 -6.05 -2.97 0.26
C ASP A 274 -6.28 -3.19 -1.23
N GLU A 275 -5.42 -2.63 -2.06
CA GLU A 275 -5.37 -2.92 -3.48
C GLU A 275 -4.42 -4.10 -3.72
N LEU A 276 -4.90 -5.09 -4.45
CA LEU A 276 -4.14 -6.29 -4.80
C LEU A 276 -4.17 -6.52 -6.32
N GLU A 277 -3.02 -6.40 -6.94
CA GLU A 277 -2.81 -6.75 -8.34
C GLU A 277 -2.11 -8.12 -8.45
N SER A 278 -2.77 -9.10 -9.06
CA SER A 278 -2.19 -10.41 -9.32
C SER A 278 -1.84 -10.57 -10.80
N THR A 279 -0.57 -10.83 -11.07
CA THR A 279 -0.08 -11.16 -12.41
C THR A 279 0.15 -12.66 -12.52
N PHE A 280 -0.64 -13.31 -13.36
CA PHE A 280 -0.49 -14.74 -13.67
C PHE A 280 0.29 -14.94 -14.96
N THR A 281 1.16 -15.94 -14.94
CA THR A 281 1.94 -16.35 -16.12
C THR A 281 1.66 -17.82 -16.40
N ASP A 282 1.12 -18.11 -17.59
CA ASP A 282 1.07 -19.48 -18.10
C ASP A 282 2.45 -19.88 -18.64
N LEU A 283 3.09 -20.80 -17.95
CA LEU A 283 4.45 -21.26 -18.28
C LEU A 283 4.46 -22.28 -19.43
N ASP A 284 3.31 -22.82 -19.79
CA ASP A 284 3.18 -23.75 -20.93
C ASP A 284 2.90 -23.01 -22.25
N GLY A 285 2.66 -21.68 -22.17
CA GLY A 285 2.46 -20.81 -23.34
C GLY A 285 1.22 -21.17 -24.14
N ARG A 286 0.15 -21.67 -23.52
CA ARG A 286 -1.10 -22.02 -24.19
C ARG A 286 -1.84 -20.77 -24.66
N PRO A 287 -2.48 -20.81 -25.84
CA PRO A 287 -3.20 -19.66 -26.37
C PRO A 287 -4.51 -19.36 -25.64
N ASP A 288 -5.07 -20.35 -24.94
CA ASP A 288 -6.34 -20.18 -24.22
C ASP A 288 -6.11 -19.34 -22.96
N PRO A 289 -6.99 -18.36 -22.67
CA PRO A 289 -6.87 -17.50 -21.49
C PRO A 289 -7.00 -18.31 -20.18
N LEU A 290 -6.47 -17.76 -19.11
CA LEU A 290 -6.68 -18.25 -17.76
C LEU A 290 -7.93 -17.56 -17.20
N THR A 291 -8.84 -18.32 -16.61
CA THR A 291 -9.92 -17.73 -15.82
C THR A 291 -9.47 -17.60 -14.38
N VAL A 292 -9.25 -16.38 -13.93
CA VAL A 292 -8.88 -16.08 -12.55
C VAL A 292 -10.15 -15.97 -11.71
N ALA A 293 -10.10 -16.50 -10.48
CA ALA A 293 -11.14 -16.26 -9.49
C ALA A 293 -10.54 -15.65 -8.22
N ILE A 294 -11.32 -14.77 -7.60
CA ILE A 294 -11.02 -14.14 -6.31
C ILE A 294 -12.02 -14.69 -5.31
N GLY A 295 -11.54 -15.13 -4.15
CA GLY A 295 -12.40 -15.74 -3.13
C GLY A 295 -12.45 -14.92 -1.84
N LEU A 296 -13.65 -14.80 -1.29
CA LEU A 296 -13.88 -14.32 0.06
C LEU A 296 -14.42 -15.47 0.92
N THR A 297 -13.93 -15.59 2.14
CA THR A 297 -14.47 -16.55 3.09
C THR A 297 -15.82 -16.06 3.55
N LYS A 298 -16.82 -16.93 3.38
CA LYS A 298 -18.14 -16.71 3.96
C LYS A 298 -18.19 -17.42 5.32
N ASP A 299 -18.45 -16.67 6.37
CA ASP A 299 -18.70 -17.26 7.68
C ASP A 299 -19.92 -18.18 7.60
N SER A 300 -19.75 -19.45 7.96
CA SER A 300 -20.88 -20.34 8.11
C SER A 300 -21.50 -20.06 9.49
N ALA A 301 -22.81 -19.87 9.56
CA ALA A 301 -23.55 -19.77 10.83
C ALA A 301 -23.34 -20.99 11.76
N ASP A 302 -22.58 -21.97 11.33
CA ASP A 302 -22.23 -23.19 12.04
C ASP A 302 -20.75 -23.08 12.48
N HIS A 303 -20.54 -22.55 13.67
CA HIS A 303 -19.24 -22.37 14.31
C HIS A 303 -18.47 -23.67 14.50
N GLY A 304 -17.99 -24.29 13.46
CA GLY A 304 -17.24 -25.55 13.52
C GLY A 304 -16.94 -26.17 12.17
N GLN A 305 -17.36 -25.55 11.09
CA GLN A 305 -16.98 -25.96 9.75
C GLN A 305 -16.00 -24.94 9.15
N GLU A 306 -14.90 -25.43 8.57
CA GLU A 306 -13.98 -24.59 7.78
C GLU A 306 -14.78 -23.71 6.83
N GLY A 307 -14.52 -22.41 6.86
CA GLY A 307 -15.20 -21.44 6.02
C GLY A 307 -15.12 -21.86 4.53
N ARG A 308 -16.23 -21.74 3.83
CA ARG A 308 -16.27 -21.95 2.38
C ARG A 308 -16.06 -20.62 1.70
N SER A 309 -15.13 -20.56 0.75
CA SER A 309 -15.01 -19.38 -0.09
C SER A 309 -16.12 -19.36 -1.14
N GLU A 310 -16.72 -18.22 -1.32
CA GLU A 310 -17.45 -17.89 -2.54
C GLU A 310 -16.46 -17.26 -3.52
N TYR A 311 -16.56 -17.61 -4.80
CA TYR A 311 -15.61 -17.19 -5.81
C TYR A 311 -16.27 -16.29 -6.83
N ALA A 312 -15.57 -15.20 -7.16
CA ALA A 312 -15.85 -14.42 -8.34
C ALA A 312 -14.91 -14.84 -9.47
N ALA A 313 -15.45 -15.31 -10.57
CA ALA A 313 -14.66 -15.46 -11.79
C ALA A 313 -14.61 -14.10 -12.49
N VAL A 314 -13.42 -13.61 -12.78
CA VAL A 314 -13.22 -12.40 -13.57
C VAL A 314 -13.08 -12.83 -15.03
N PRO A 315 -14.00 -12.42 -15.93
CA PRO A 315 -13.86 -12.69 -17.35
C PRO A 315 -12.65 -11.99 -17.94
N ASP A 316 -12.00 -12.64 -18.91
CA ASP A 316 -10.82 -12.09 -19.62
C ASP A 316 -11.15 -10.90 -20.55
N ASP A 317 -12.39 -10.49 -20.62
CA ASP A 317 -12.86 -9.34 -21.43
C ASP A 317 -12.74 -8.00 -20.67
N GLY A 318 -12.16 -8.00 -19.46
CA GLY A 318 -12.04 -6.82 -18.61
C GLY A 318 -13.37 -6.35 -18.00
N SER A 319 -14.42 -7.17 -18.07
CA SER A 319 -15.66 -6.86 -17.37
C SER A 319 -15.53 -7.22 -15.89
N GLU A 320 -15.93 -6.29 -14.99
CA GLU A 320 -16.03 -6.56 -13.57
C GLU A 320 -17.31 -7.36 -13.28
N THR A 321 -17.16 -8.49 -12.59
CA THR A 321 -18.31 -9.18 -12.02
C THR A 321 -18.50 -8.70 -10.60
N VAL A 322 -19.50 -7.88 -10.37
CA VAL A 322 -19.89 -7.42 -9.05
C VAL A 322 -20.79 -8.47 -8.39
N TRP A 323 -20.52 -8.78 -7.14
CA TRP A 323 -21.26 -9.76 -6.34
C TRP A 323 -22.34 -9.08 -5.51
N GLU A 324 -23.51 -9.62 -5.53
CA GLU A 324 -24.57 -9.34 -4.56
C GLU A 324 -24.53 -10.35 -3.39
#